data_cc24b61b37b1018cbd05495b8be8b934
#
_entry.id   cc24b61b37b1018cbd05495b8be8b934
#
_cell.length_a   1.000
_cell.length_b   1.000
_cell.length_c   1.000
_cell.angle_alpha   90.00
_cell.angle_beta   90.00
_cell.angle_gamma   90.00
#
_symmetry.space_group_name_H-M   'P 1'
#
loop_
_entity.id
_entity.type
_entity.pdbx_description
1 polymer ?
#
loop_
_entity_poly.entity_id
_entity_poly.type
_entity_poly.pdbx_seq_one_letter_code
_entity_poly.pdbx_strand_id
1 'polypeptide(L)'
;DVWTPLWKRTKMANEANGKVFVSVHLNSNPNRTAYGFETYLLRPGKTEDAIEVASRENEAIKLEDRSKNKYQDLSGGNLIMATMAQSVFMKESEELAAMVQEEMGKNIKSKNR
;
A
#
# COMPACT_ATOMS: atom_id res chain seq x y z
N ASP A 1 13.57 -15.80 9.84
CA ASP A 1 12.82 -14.85 8.98
C ASP A 1 13.78 -14.14 8.05
N VAL A 2 13.49 -14.13 6.76
CA VAL A 2 14.30 -13.44 5.77
C VAL A 2 13.63 -12.12 5.42
N TRP A 3 14.33 -11.02 5.65
CA TRP A 3 13.86 -9.70 5.24
C TRP A 3 13.73 -9.61 3.71
N THR A 4 12.55 -9.23 3.24
CA THR A 4 12.32 -8.99 1.82
C THR A 4 12.16 -7.49 1.58
N PRO A 5 13.07 -6.85 0.83
CA PRO A 5 12.99 -5.44 0.47
C PRO A 5 11.66 -5.06 -0.19
N LEU A 6 11.18 -3.83 -0.02
CA LEU A 6 9.87 -3.40 -0.53
C LEU A 6 9.78 -3.55 -2.06
N TRP A 7 10.81 -3.12 -2.79
CA TRP A 7 10.86 -3.27 -4.26
C TRP A 7 10.75 -4.73 -4.72
N LYS A 8 11.27 -5.66 -3.91
CA LYS A 8 11.25 -7.08 -4.25
C LYS A 8 9.87 -7.69 -4.06
N ARG A 9 9.08 -7.20 -3.12
CA ARG A 9 7.71 -7.69 -2.86
C ARG A 9 6.82 -7.46 -4.07
N THR A 10 6.81 -6.25 -4.62
CA THR A 10 6.03 -5.92 -5.82
C THR A 10 6.56 -6.63 -7.05
N LYS A 11 7.88 -6.77 -7.18
CA LYS A 11 8.50 -7.55 -8.25
C LYS A 11 8.03 -9.01 -8.24
N MET A 12 8.05 -9.65 -7.07
CA MET A 12 7.60 -11.04 -6.93
C MET A 12 6.11 -11.20 -7.30
N ALA A 13 5.25 -10.25 -6.92
CA ALA A 13 3.84 -10.26 -7.30
C ALA A 13 3.66 -10.18 -8.82
N ASN A 14 4.41 -9.32 -9.48
CA ASN A 14 4.37 -9.17 -10.94
C ASN A 14 4.91 -10.41 -11.66
N GLU A 15 6.02 -10.99 -11.19
CA GLU A 15 6.58 -12.22 -11.76
C GLU A 15 5.66 -13.44 -11.59
N ALA A 16 4.86 -13.45 -10.53
CA ALA A 16 3.85 -14.46 -10.30
C ALA A 16 2.55 -14.22 -11.08
N ASN A 17 2.48 -13.19 -11.93
CA ASN A 17 1.25 -12.74 -12.61
C ASN A 17 0.08 -12.50 -11.64
N GLY A 18 0.38 -11.97 -10.46
CA GLY A 18 -0.61 -11.64 -9.44
C GLY A 18 -1.63 -10.64 -9.95
N LYS A 19 -2.92 -10.93 -9.79
CA LYS A 19 -4.01 -10.03 -10.17
C LYS A 19 -4.24 -8.93 -9.14
N VAL A 20 -3.93 -9.22 -7.89
CA VAL A 20 -4.10 -8.32 -6.75
C VAL A 20 -2.85 -8.40 -5.87
N PHE A 21 -2.39 -7.28 -5.38
CA PHE A 21 -1.37 -7.19 -4.35
C PHE A 21 -2.02 -6.69 -3.05
N VAL A 22 -1.99 -7.51 -2.02
CA VAL A 22 -2.52 -7.17 -0.69
C VAL A 22 -1.38 -7.15 0.31
N SER A 23 -1.27 -6.06 1.05
CA SER A 23 -0.30 -5.92 2.15
C SER A 23 -1.05 -5.79 3.47
N VAL A 24 -0.65 -6.57 4.47
CA VAL A 24 -1.22 -6.53 5.81
C VAL A 24 -0.19 -5.94 6.75
N HIS A 25 -0.55 -4.84 7.40
CA HIS A 25 0.33 -4.08 8.28
C HIS A 25 -0.22 -3.93 9.68
N LEU A 26 0.67 -3.91 10.66
CA LEU A 26 0.40 -3.48 12.03
C LEU A 26 1.09 -2.13 12.22
N ASN A 27 0.33 -1.06 12.04
CA ASN A 27 0.84 0.30 12.13
C ASN A 27 0.98 0.74 13.60
N SER A 28 2.03 1.50 13.89
CA SER A 28 2.17 2.19 15.17
C SER A 28 1.65 3.63 15.06
N ASN A 29 1.11 4.14 16.16
CA ASN A 29 0.69 5.52 16.25
C ASN A 29 1.20 6.13 17.58
N PRO A 30 1.79 7.35 17.57
CA PRO A 30 2.18 8.04 18.80
C PRO A 30 1.00 8.28 19.75
N ASN A 31 -0.20 8.47 19.21
CA ASN A 31 -1.43 8.55 19.98
C ASN A 31 -1.88 7.14 20.39
N ARG A 32 -1.68 6.79 21.65
CA ARG A 32 -2.05 5.48 22.22
C ARG A 32 -3.56 5.20 22.23
N THR A 33 -4.40 6.21 22.00
CA THR A 33 -5.85 6.04 21.88
C THR A 33 -6.28 5.70 20.46
N ALA A 34 -5.37 5.81 19.47
CA ALA A 34 -5.62 5.40 18.11
C ALA A 34 -5.61 3.87 18.01
N TYR A 35 -6.76 3.29 17.71
CA TYR A 35 -6.92 1.86 17.49
C TYR A 35 -8.01 1.64 16.44
N GLY A 36 -7.99 0.47 15.83
CA GLY A 36 -8.96 0.11 14.81
C GLY A 36 -8.29 -0.57 13.63
N PHE A 37 -9.05 -0.71 12.56
CA PHE A 37 -8.58 -1.20 11.28
C PHE A 37 -8.98 -0.25 10.16
N GLU A 38 -8.17 -0.18 9.14
CA GLU A 38 -8.33 0.68 7.97
C GLU A 38 -7.90 -0.11 6.74
N THR A 39 -8.61 0.07 5.63
CA THR A 39 -8.23 -0.48 4.34
C THR A 39 -7.83 0.65 3.41
N TYR A 40 -6.61 0.62 2.93
CA TYR A 40 -6.08 1.59 1.99
C TYR A 40 -6.02 1.00 0.58
N LEU A 41 -6.26 1.84 -0.41
CA LEU A 41 -6.03 1.49 -1.80
C LEU A 41 -5.16 2.54 -2.47
N LEU A 42 -4.36 2.08 -3.42
CA LEU A 42 -3.54 2.96 -4.24
C LEU A 42 -4.42 3.61 -5.30
N ARG A 43 -4.58 4.93 -5.26
CA ARG A 43 -5.37 5.68 -6.23
C ARG A 43 -4.68 6.97 -6.67
N PRO A 44 -4.99 7.48 -7.86
CA PRO A 44 -4.61 8.84 -8.26
C PRO A 44 -5.25 9.86 -7.31
N GLY A 45 -4.48 10.82 -6.88
CA GLY A 45 -4.90 11.84 -5.92
C GLY A 45 -4.18 11.68 -4.58
N LYS A 46 -3.91 12.81 -3.97
CA LYS A 46 -3.14 12.87 -2.73
C LYS A 46 -4.00 13.50 -1.66
N THR A 47 -4.51 12.71 -0.74
CA THR A 47 -4.97 13.22 0.54
C THR A 47 -3.77 13.30 1.49
N GLU A 48 -3.77 14.25 2.42
CA GLU A 48 -2.68 14.40 3.42
C GLU A 48 -2.50 13.11 4.21
N ASP A 49 -3.57 12.48 4.62
CA ASP A 49 -3.55 11.19 5.35
C ASP A 49 -2.91 10.07 4.53
N ALA A 50 -3.24 9.98 3.24
CA ALA A 50 -2.65 8.96 2.36
C ALA A 50 -1.14 9.19 2.14
N ILE A 51 -0.70 10.46 2.07
CA ILE A 51 0.71 10.82 1.98
C ILE A 51 1.44 10.43 3.27
N GLU A 52 0.84 10.69 4.43
CA GLU A 52 1.44 10.35 5.72
C GLU A 52 1.61 8.84 5.87
N VAL A 53 0.58 8.06 5.55
CA VAL A 53 0.65 6.58 5.57
C VAL A 53 1.71 6.08 4.62
N ALA A 54 1.71 6.53 3.36
CA ALA A 54 2.71 6.13 2.37
C ALA A 54 4.14 6.49 2.82
N SER A 55 4.32 7.64 3.46
CA SER A 55 5.61 8.07 3.99
C SER A 55 6.10 7.12 5.10
N ARG A 56 5.23 6.74 6.03
CA ARG A 56 5.55 5.78 7.10
C ARG A 56 5.92 4.41 6.54
N GLU A 57 5.12 3.88 5.62
CA GLU A 57 5.38 2.59 4.98
C GLU A 57 6.73 2.59 4.23
N ASN A 58 7.06 3.71 3.59
CA ASN A 58 8.33 3.87 2.88
C ASN A 58 9.53 4.14 3.79
N GLU A 59 9.35 4.38 5.08
CA GLU A 59 10.49 4.53 6.02
C GLU A 59 11.38 3.30 6.06
N ALA A 60 10.82 2.12 5.85
CA ALA A 60 11.58 0.88 5.77
C ALA A 60 12.64 0.89 4.64
N ILE A 61 12.48 1.71 3.60
CA ILE A 61 13.48 1.90 2.55
C ILE A 61 14.81 2.43 3.12
N LYS A 62 14.74 3.23 4.20
CA LYS A 62 15.94 3.76 4.86
C LYS A 62 16.82 2.68 5.47
N LEU A 63 16.25 1.52 5.76
CA LEU A 63 16.93 0.35 6.32
C LEU A 63 17.50 -0.57 5.22
N GLU A 64 17.16 -0.31 3.96
CA GLU A 64 17.63 -1.09 2.83
C GLU A 64 19.02 -0.63 2.38
N ASP A 65 19.81 -1.57 1.89
CA ASP A 65 21.12 -1.27 1.31
C ASP A 65 20.95 -0.42 0.03
N ARG A 66 21.36 0.83 0.11
CA ARG A 66 21.24 1.81 -0.98
C ARG A 66 21.97 1.39 -2.26
N SER A 67 23.00 0.56 -2.16
CA SER A 67 23.73 0.04 -3.34
C SER A 67 22.90 -0.93 -4.18
N LYS A 68 21.83 -1.48 -3.59
CA LYS A 68 20.91 -2.44 -4.22
C LYS A 68 19.55 -1.84 -4.53
N ASN A 69 19.33 -0.56 -4.25
CA ASN A 69 18.06 0.11 -4.52
C ASN A 69 17.74 0.13 -6.01
N LYS A 70 16.66 -0.54 -6.36
CA LYS A 70 16.11 -0.63 -7.71
C LYS A 70 14.77 0.10 -7.82
N TYR A 71 14.61 1.19 -7.09
CA TYR A 71 13.42 2.03 -7.22
C TYR A 71 13.50 2.77 -8.55
N GLN A 72 12.51 2.57 -9.40
CA GLN A 72 12.40 3.34 -10.65
C GLN A 72 12.10 4.80 -10.33
N ASP A 73 12.78 5.69 -11.02
CA ASP A 73 12.40 7.10 -11.01
C ASP A 73 11.06 7.24 -11.76
N LEU A 74 10.01 7.56 -10.99
CA LEU A 74 8.67 7.81 -11.52
C LEU A 74 8.55 9.28 -11.91
N SER A 75 9.46 9.77 -12.74
CA SER A 75 9.40 11.13 -13.31
C SER A 75 8.83 11.13 -14.71
N GLY A 76 8.19 12.23 -15.09
CA GLY A 76 7.73 12.48 -16.46
C GLY A 76 6.78 11.40 -17.02
N GLY A 77 7.13 10.84 -18.17
CA GLY A 77 6.30 9.88 -18.91
C GLY A 77 6.01 8.59 -18.13
N ASN A 78 6.95 8.12 -17.32
CA ASN A 78 6.77 6.91 -16.50
C ASN A 78 5.69 7.11 -15.43
N LEU A 79 5.59 8.31 -14.85
CA LEU A 79 4.53 8.64 -13.89
C LEU A 79 3.16 8.67 -14.55
N ILE A 80 3.06 9.24 -15.76
CA ILE A 80 1.82 9.27 -16.54
C ILE A 80 1.35 7.85 -16.84
N MET A 81 2.23 6.99 -17.34
CA MET A 81 1.90 5.60 -17.66
C MET A 81 1.47 4.81 -16.41
N ALA A 82 2.16 4.99 -15.28
CA ALA A 82 1.79 4.35 -14.02
C ALA A 82 0.41 4.82 -13.53
N THR A 83 0.12 6.11 -13.63
CA THR A 83 -1.18 6.69 -13.24
C THR A 83 -2.32 6.17 -14.12
N MET A 84 -2.09 6.06 -15.43
CA MET A 84 -3.08 5.49 -16.36
C MET A 84 -3.35 4.02 -16.07
N ALA A 85 -2.30 3.22 -15.84
CA ALA A 85 -2.44 1.80 -15.51
C ALA A 85 -3.23 1.61 -14.19
N GLN A 86 -3.00 2.46 -13.19
CA GLN A 86 -3.76 2.43 -11.95
C GLN A 86 -5.24 2.76 -12.16
N SER A 87 -5.57 3.72 -13.03
CA SER A 87 -6.96 4.15 -13.25
C SER A 87 -7.84 3.06 -13.89
N VAL A 88 -7.24 2.17 -14.67
CA VAL A 88 -7.96 1.04 -15.33
C VAL A 88 -8.57 0.08 -14.31
N PHE A 89 -7.87 -0.18 -13.20
CA PHE A 89 -8.29 -1.16 -12.18
C PHE A 89 -8.82 -0.50 -10.90
N MET A 90 -9.07 0.80 -10.95
CA MET A 90 -9.46 1.55 -9.76
C MET A 90 -10.80 1.07 -9.20
N LYS A 91 -11.79 0.89 -10.06
CA LYS A 91 -13.14 0.49 -9.66
C LYS A 91 -13.12 -0.86 -8.94
N GLU A 92 -12.45 -1.84 -9.50
CA GLU A 92 -12.33 -3.18 -8.91
C GLU A 92 -11.55 -3.13 -7.58
N SER A 93 -10.54 -2.27 -7.50
CA SER A 93 -9.78 -2.07 -6.26
C SER A 93 -10.62 -1.42 -5.17
N GLU A 94 -11.46 -0.43 -5.50
CA GLU A 94 -12.38 0.21 -4.57
C GLU A 94 -13.45 -0.78 -4.08
N GLU A 95 -14.03 -1.57 -4.96
CA GLU A 95 -15.00 -2.60 -4.61
C GLU A 95 -14.39 -3.65 -3.67
N LEU A 96 -13.18 -4.13 -3.97
CA LEU A 96 -12.47 -5.07 -3.10
C LEU A 96 -12.16 -4.46 -1.74
N ALA A 97 -11.64 -3.23 -1.70
CA ALA A 97 -11.33 -2.54 -0.44
C ALA A 97 -12.59 -2.35 0.43
N ALA A 98 -13.70 -1.97 -0.18
CA ALA A 98 -14.98 -1.83 0.51
C ALA A 98 -15.47 -3.16 1.11
N MET A 99 -15.40 -4.24 0.34
CA MET A 99 -15.76 -5.59 0.83
C MET A 99 -14.86 -6.04 1.99
N VAL A 100 -13.55 -5.83 1.88
CA VAL A 100 -12.60 -6.16 2.96
C VAL A 100 -12.94 -5.36 4.22
N GLN A 101 -13.18 -4.05 4.10
CA GLN A 101 -13.52 -3.19 5.23
C GLN A 101 -14.83 -3.62 5.89
N GLU A 102 -15.83 -3.98 5.11
CA GLU A 102 -17.12 -4.47 5.60
C GLU A 102 -16.97 -5.80 6.35
N GLU A 103 -16.27 -6.77 5.78
CA GLU A 103 -16.05 -8.08 6.40
C GLU A 103 -15.21 -7.98 7.68
N MET A 104 -14.19 -7.11 7.70
CA MET A 104 -13.45 -6.82 8.92
C MET A 104 -14.36 -6.22 10.00
N GLY A 105 -15.28 -5.33 9.63
CA GLY A 105 -16.26 -4.74 10.56
C GLY A 105 -17.21 -5.76 11.18
N LYS A 106 -17.53 -6.83 10.48
CA LYS A 106 -18.37 -7.93 10.98
C LYS A 106 -17.60 -8.89 11.90
N ASN A 107 -16.34 -9.14 11.60
CA ASN A 107 -15.57 -10.22 12.21
C ASN A 107 -14.56 -9.75 13.27
N ILE A 108 -14.15 -8.50 13.23
CA ILE A 108 -13.16 -7.94 14.15
C ILE A 108 -13.86 -7.02 15.15
N LYS A 109 -13.74 -7.36 16.45
CA LYS A 109 -14.25 -6.53 17.54
C LYS A 109 -13.33 -5.32 17.78
N SER A 110 -13.17 -4.48 16.78
CA SER A 110 -12.34 -3.29 16.82
C SER A 110 -13.03 -2.14 16.07
N LYS A 111 -12.53 -0.92 16.23
CA LYS A 111 -13.10 0.26 15.60
C LYS A 111 -12.82 0.25 14.11
N ASN A 112 -13.86 0.40 13.31
CA ASN A 112 -13.74 0.73 11.89
C ASN A 112 -13.40 2.23 11.75
N ARG A 113 -12.36 2.57 11.03
CA ARG A 113 -11.84 3.93 10.86
C ARG A 113 -11.90 4.36 9.41
#